data_4df94c90b0afaf4360e842babaab109d
#
_entry.id   4df94c90b0afaf4360e842babaab109d
#
_cell.length_a   1.000
_cell.length_b   1.000
_cell.length_c   1.000
_cell.angle_alpha   90.00
_cell.angle_beta   90.00
_cell.angle_gamma   90.00
#
_symmetry.space_group_name_H-M   'P 1'
#
loop_
_entity.id
_entity.type
_entity.pdbx_description
1 polymer ?
#
loop_
_entity_poly.entity_id
_entity_poly.type
_entity_poly.pdbx_seq_one_letter_code
_entity_poly.pdbx_strand_id
1 'polypeptide(L)'
;MLLRRSACNATQQRIRMPTQIIEILSAEELRRTITRLASQVIEKSGDLSQLVLVGIYTRGVSLAKLLGRQIEVLEQVSVPVGAIDITFYRDDLDQIGIRTPAKTDIPFDISGKTVVLVDDVIYKGRTIRAALNAVSEYGRPQAIRLLVLVDRGHRELPIRPDFTGKQLPTAAEEQVKVYLQDVDGRDAVELIKVVSS
;
A
#
# COMPACT_ATOMS: atom_id res chain seq x y z
N MET A 1 63.58 -2.66 2.70
CA MET A 1 62.88 -3.93 2.32
C MET A 1 61.39 -3.70 2.58
N LEU A 2 60.66 -3.29 1.53
CA LEU A 2 59.28 -2.83 1.60
C LEU A 2 58.37 -4.00 1.15
N LEU A 3 57.58 -4.52 2.08
CA LEU A 3 56.51 -5.50 1.78
C LEU A 3 55.20 -4.73 1.50
N ARG A 4 54.82 -4.69 0.22
CA ARG A 4 53.49 -4.26 -0.23
C ARG A 4 52.49 -5.36 0.12
N ARG A 5 51.51 -5.03 0.98
CA ARG A 5 50.30 -5.84 1.17
C ARG A 5 49.30 -5.46 0.08
N SER A 6 49.06 -6.36 -0.85
CA SER A 6 47.98 -6.29 -1.82
C SER A 6 46.63 -6.41 -1.09
N ALA A 7 45.81 -5.38 -1.15
CA ALA A 7 44.42 -5.45 -0.73
C ALA A 7 43.66 -6.27 -1.80
N CYS A 8 43.17 -7.42 -1.40
CA CYS A 8 42.27 -8.24 -2.19
C CYS A 8 40.87 -7.62 -2.17
N ASN A 9 40.51 -6.94 -3.25
CA ASN A 9 39.15 -6.43 -3.47
C ASN A 9 38.25 -7.60 -3.89
N ALA A 10 37.67 -8.27 -2.92
CA ALA A 10 36.60 -9.25 -3.16
C ALA A 10 35.29 -8.52 -3.44
N THR A 11 35.03 -8.18 -4.70
CA THR A 11 33.73 -7.76 -5.17
C THR A 11 32.75 -8.92 -4.96
N GLN A 12 31.92 -8.84 -3.91
CA GLN A 12 30.82 -9.79 -3.71
C GLN A 12 29.82 -9.61 -4.86
N GLN A 13 29.97 -10.38 -5.90
CA GLN A 13 28.91 -10.59 -6.89
C GLN A 13 27.72 -11.25 -6.15
N ARG A 14 26.67 -10.46 -5.86
CA ARG A 14 25.37 -11.00 -5.45
C ARG A 14 24.88 -11.89 -6.60
N ILE A 15 24.97 -13.19 -6.41
CA ILE A 15 24.34 -14.18 -7.29
C ILE A 15 22.85 -13.82 -7.35
N ARG A 16 22.40 -13.28 -8.48
CA ARG A 16 20.96 -13.06 -8.71
C ARG A 16 20.34 -14.44 -8.89
N MET A 17 19.67 -14.93 -7.88
CA MET A 17 18.85 -16.13 -8.00
C MET A 17 17.85 -15.93 -9.13
N PRO A 18 17.61 -16.93 -9.98
CA PRO A 18 16.63 -16.82 -11.05
C PRO A 18 15.25 -16.54 -10.42
N THR A 19 14.53 -15.56 -10.96
CA THR A 19 13.20 -15.17 -10.47
C THR A 19 12.19 -15.44 -11.56
N GLN A 20 11.05 -16.03 -11.18
CA GLN A 20 9.87 -16.16 -12.02
C GLN A 20 8.88 -15.04 -11.66
N ILE A 21 8.39 -14.35 -12.69
CA ILE A 21 7.35 -13.33 -12.54
C ILE A 21 6.03 -13.94 -13.01
N ILE A 22 5.01 -13.85 -12.15
CA ILE A 22 3.66 -14.35 -12.42
C ILE A 22 2.71 -13.16 -12.33
N GLU A 23 1.99 -12.87 -13.40
CA GLU A 23 0.91 -11.89 -13.38
C GLU A 23 -0.25 -12.42 -12.54
N ILE A 24 -0.68 -11.65 -11.54
CA ILE A 24 -1.75 -11.97 -10.59
C ILE A 24 -3.03 -11.22 -10.93
N LEU A 25 -2.91 -9.98 -11.38
CA LEU A 25 -3.97 -9.16 -11.93
C LEU A 25 -3.44 -8.40 -13.14
N SER A 26 -4.12 -8.58 -14.27
CA SER A 26 -3.98 -7.73 -15.45
C SER A 26 -4.59 -6.34 -15.21
N ALA A 27 -4.34 -5.40 -16.10
CA ALA A 27 -4.91 -4.05 -16.01
C ALA A 27 -6.45 -4.06 -15.98
N GLU A 28 -7.09 -4.96 -16.73
CA GLU A 28 -8.53 -5.10 -16.74
C GLU A 28 -9.07 -5.67 -15.43
N GLU A 29 -8.43 -6.71 -14.91
CA GLU A 29 -8.80 -7.31 -13.62
C GLU A 29 -8.59 -6.35 -12.44
N LEU A 30 -7.52 -5.53 -12.50
CA LEU A 30 -7.27 -4.48 -11.53
C LEU A 30 -8.42 -3.47 -11.52
N ARG A 31 -8.85 -2.97 -12.70
CA ARG A 31 -9.99 -2.06 -12.81
C ARG A 31 -11.28 -2.66 -12.25
N ARG A 32 -11.60 -3.91 -12.59
CA ARG A 32 -12.77 -4.62 -12.04
C ARG A 32 -12.68 -4.76 -10.52
N THR A 33 -11.48 -5.03 -10.00
CA THR A 33 -11.23 -5.12 -8.56
C THR A 33 -11.46 -3.80 -7.86
N ILE A 34 -10.99 -2.67 -8.43
CA ILE A 34 -11.20 -1.32 -7.89
C ILE A 34 -12.70 -0.98 -7.89
N THR A 35 -13.43 -1.28 -8.97
CA THR A 35 -14.89 -1.05 -9.04
C THR A 35 -15.62 -1.84 -7.95
N ARG A 36 -15.27 -3.09 -7.76
CA ARG A 36 -15.86 -3.93 -6.69
C ARG A 36 -15.53 -3.39 -5.29
N LEU A 37 -14.29 -2.96 -5.07
CA LEU A 37 -13.89 -2.35 -3.79
C LEU A 37 -14.65 -1.04 -3.52
N ALA A 38 -14.85 -0.20 -4.53
CA ALA A 38 -15.64 1.01 -4.41
C ALA A 38 -17.09 0.69 -4.00
N SER A 39 -17.73 -0.29 -4.64
CA SER A 39 -19.08 -0.74 -4.26
C SER A 39 -19.15 -1.26 -2.82
N GLN A 40 -18.14 -2.01 -2.38
CA GLN A 40 -18.08 -2.50 -0.98
C GLN A 40 -17.90 -1.35 0.02
N VAL A 41 -17.09 -0.33 -0.32
CA VAL A 41 -16.93 0.87 0.52
C VAL A 41 -18.24 1.62 0.62
N ILE A 42 -18.95 1.83 -0.48
CA ILE A 42 -20.26 2.50 -0.52
C ILE A 42 -21.26 1.75 0.38
N GLU A 43 -21.41 0.45 0.17
CA GLU A 43 -22.35 -0.40 0.93
C GLU A 43 -22.08 -0.34 2.43
N LYS A 44 -20.81 -0.43 2.84
CA LYS A 44 -20.43 -0.46 4.27
C LYS A 44 -20.44 0.92 4.92
N SER A 45 -20.33 2.00 4.17
CA SER A 45 -20.22 3.37 4.71
C SER A 45 -21.59 3.99 5.00
N GLY A 46 -22.64 3.62 4.26
CA GLY A 46 -23.96 4.21 4.38
C GLY A 46 -24.00 5.66 3.93
N ASP A 47 -23.68 6.60 4.82
CA ASP A 47 -23.61 8.04 4.52
C ASP A 47 -22.23 8.44 3.97
N LEU A 48 -22.15 8.67 2.66
CA LEU A 48 -20.92 9.08 1.98
C LEU A 48 -20.47 10.50 2.32
N SER A 49 -21.35 11.36 2.88
CA SER A 49 -20.95 12.70 3.34
C SER A 49 -20.00 12.65 4.53
N GLN A 50 -20.00 11.55 5.27
CA GLN A 50 -19.12 11.31 6.41
C GLN A 50 -17.91 10.44 6.04
N LEU A 51 -17.74 10.08 4.76
CA LEU A 51 -16.64 9.26 4.27
C LEU A 51 -15.48 10.12 3.79
N VAL A 52 -14.26 9.75 4.16
CA VAL A 52 -13.02 10.29 3.57
C VAL A 52 -12.06 9.15 3.26
N LEU A 53 -11.30 9.28 2.18
CA LEU A 53 -10.26 8.33 1.81
C LEU A 53 -8.89 8.93 2.14
N VAL A 54 -8.00 8.14 2.73
CA VAL A 54 -6.62 8.55 3.02
C VAL A 54 -5.67 7.49 2.50
N GLY A 55 -4.95 7.83 1.42
CA GLY A 55 -3.97 6.93 0.82
C GLY A 55 -2.61 7.02 1.51
N ILE A 56 -1.98 5.87 1.75
CA ILE A 56 -0.61 5.80 2.26
C ILE A 56 0.36 5.94 1.08
N TYR A 57 1.37 6.84 1.22
CA TYR A 57 2.37 7.01 0.16
C TYR A 57 3.17 5.71 -0.09
N THR A 58 3.41 5.32 -1.36
CA THR A 58 3.17 6.07 -2.60
C THR A 58 1.91 5.56 -3.32
N ARG A 59 1.77 4.26 -3.52
CA ARG A 59 0.71 3.64 -4.35
C ARG A 59 -0.66 3.67 -3.69
N GLY A 60 -0.73 3.68 -2.35
CA GLY A 60 -1.98 3.86 -1.63
C GLY A 60 -2.67 5.18 -1.97
N VAL A 61 -1.92 6.27 -2.23
CA VAL A 61 -2.50 7.56 -2.66
C VAL A 61 -3.13 7.45 -4.03
N SER A 62 -2.45 6.85 -5.00
CA SER A 62 -2.97 6.62 -6.35
C SER A 62 -4.21 5.74 -6.32
N LEU A 63 -4.17 4.68 -5.53
CA LEU A 63 -5.31 3.78 -5.35
C LEU A 63 -6.51 4.49 -4.69
N ALA A 64 -6.28 5.34 -3.68
CA ALA A 64 -7.33 6.14 -3.05
C ALA A 64 -8.00 7.10 -4.06
N LYS A 65 -7.21 7.75 -4.93
CA LYS A 65 -7.74 8.59 -6.01
C LYS A 65 -8.57 7.81 -7.01
N LEU A 66 -8.13 6.61 -7.40
CA LEU A 66 -8.89 5.73 -8.29
C LEU A 66 -10.22 5.30 -7.65
N LEU A 67 -10.20 4.94 -6.36
CA LEU A 67 -11.41 4.61 -5.60
C LEU A 67 -12.36 5.80 -5.50
N GLY A 68 -11.86 7.00 -5.18
CA GLY A 68 -12.68 8.21 -5.10
C GLY A 68 -13.39 8.51 -6.43
N ARG A 69 -12.67 8.44 -7.56
CA ARG A 69 -13.27 8.59 -8.89
C ARG A 69 -14.32 7.51 -9.18
N GLN A 70 -14.06 6.27 -8.77
CA GLN A 70 -15.01 5.18 -9.00
C GLN A 70 -16.29 5.34 -8.15
N ILE A 71 -16.17 5.82 -6.91
CA ILE A 71 -17.31 6.16 -6.05
C ILE A 71 -18.12 7.31 -6.69
N GLU A 72 -17.45 8.34 -7.19
CA GLU A 72 -18.10 9.46 -7.86
C GLU A 72 -18.86 9.03 -9.12
N VAL A 73 -18.32 8.09 -9.89
CA VAL A 73 -19.01 7.50 -11.06
C VAL A 73 -20.26 6.71 -10.63
N LEU A 74 -20.20 5.96 -9.54
CA LEU A 74 -21.29 5.10 -9.09
C LEU A 74 -22.41 5.88 -8.40
N GLU A 75 -22.08 6.86 -7.55
CA GLU A 75 -23.02 7.52 -6.65
C GLU A 75 -23.24 9.02 -6.95
N GLN A 76 -22.51 9.59 -7.89
CA GLN A 76 -22.51 11.03 -8.22
C GLN A 76 -22.15 11.90 -7.00
N VAL A 77 -21.37 11.36 -6.07
CA VAL A 77 -20.89 12.02 -4.85
C VAL A 77 -19.38 12.04 -4.83
N SER A 78 -18.78 13.21 -4.70
CA SER A 78 -17.33 13.34 -4.55
C SER A 78 -16.92 13.13 -3.10
N VAL A 79 -16.06 12.14 -2.86
CA VAL A 79 -15.51 11.82 -1.53
C VAL A 79 -14.12 12.46 -1.41
N PRO A 80 -13.82 13.21 -0.32
CA PRO A 80 -12.51 13.80 -0.11
C PRO A 80 -11.41 12.75 -0.07
N VAL A 81 -10.28 13.03 -0.74
CA VAL A 81 -9.11 12.13 -0.79
C VAL A 81 -7.89 12.86 -0.28
N GLY A 82 -7.29 12.36 0.79
CA GLY A 82 -6.03 12.83 1.35
C GLY A 82 -4.89 11.83 1.15
N ALA A 83 -3.70 12.28 1.49
CA ALA A 83 -2.46 11.51 1.40
C ALA A 83 -1.69 11.57 2.72
N ILE A 84 -1.19 10.43 3.21
CA ILE A 84 -0.42 10.37 4.45
C ILE A 84 0.95 9.74 4.22
N ASP A 85 1.99 10.42 4.72
CA ASP A 85 3.34 9.87 4.79
C ASP A 85 3.59 9.30 6.19
N ILE A 86 4.07 8.08 6.21
CA ILE A 86 4.33 7.33 7.43
C ILE A 86 5.82 7.18 7.74
N THR A 87 6.69 7.85 6.97
CA THR A 87 8.15 7.66 7.07
C THR A 87 8.64 7.83 8.50
N PHE A 88 8.19 8.86 9.21
CA PHE A 88 8.61 9.12 10.59
C PHE A 88 7.94 8.23 11.67
N TYR A 89 6.94 7.45 11.30
CA TYR A 89 6.18 6.57 12.21
C TYR A 89 6.58 5.10 12.11
N ARG A 90 7.52 4.79 11.23
CA ARG A 90 8.03 3.42 11.02
C ARG A 90 9.14 3.11 12.01
N ASP A 91 9.09 1.91 12.57
CA ASP A 91 10.09 1.36 13.49
C ASP A 91 11.16 0.50 12.79
N ASP A 92 11.09 0.39 11.46
CA ASP A 92 11.98 -0.44 10.65
C ASP A 92 12.78 0.39 9.60
N LEU A 93 12.97 1.69 9.84
CA LEU A 93 13.69 2.62 8.95
C LEU A 93 15.11 2.13 8.60
N ASP A 94 15.79 1.53 9.57
CA ASP A 94 17.16 1.02 9.39
C ASP A 94 17.24 -0.16 8.38
N GLN A 95 16.11 -0.84 8.14
CA GLN A 95 16.05 -1.99 7.24
C GLN A 95 15.59 -1.66 5.82
N ILE A 96 14.90 -0.53 5.64
CA ILE A 96 14.23 -0.18 4.37
C ILE A 96 15.02 0.83 3.55
N GLY A 97 16.01 1.49 4.17
CA GLY A 97 16.76 2.60 3.57
C GLY A 97 16.04 3.95 3.70
N ILE A 98 16.82 5.03 3.61
CA ILE A 98 16.32 6.40 3.76
C ILE A 98 15.46 6.73 2.53
N ARG A 99 14.15 6.88 2.74
CA ARG A 99 13.25 7.50 1.77
C ARG A 99 13.18 8.99 2.06
N THR A 100 13.16 9.80 1.02
CA THR A 100 12.80 11.22 1.18
C THR A 100 11.35 11.30 1.63
N PRO A 101 11.05 11.90 2.80
CA PRO A 101 9.67 12.02 3.25
C PRO A 101 8.83 12.79 2.24
N ALA A 102 7.63 12.30 1.97
CA ALA A 102 6.64 13.04 1.22
C ALA A 102 5.89 13.99 2.18
N LYS A 103 5.17 14.95 1.62
CA LYS A 103 4.34 15.83 2.42
C LYS A 103 2.99 15.16 2.66
N THR A 104 2.61 14.93 3.93
CA THR A 104 1.22 14.59 4.27
C THR A 104 0.30 15.73 3.85
N ASP A 105 -0.79 15.39 3.18
CA ASP A 105 -1.79 16.33 2.67
C ASP A 105 -3.20 15.80 2.97
N ILE A 106 -3.78 16.27 4.07
CA ILE A 106 -5.16 15.99 4.49
C ILE A 106 -5.83 17.35 4.68
N PRO A 107 -6.31 18.00 3.58
CA PRO A 107 -6.80 19.39 3.61
C PRO A 107 -8.25 19.51 4.11
N PHE A 108 -8.75 18.53 4.85
CA PHE A 108 -10.10 18.48 5.41
C PHE A 108 -10.08 17.93 6.84
N ASP A 109 -11.12 18.28 7.62
CA ASP A 109 -11.30 17.71 8.96
C ASP A 109 -11.76 16.26 8.87
N ILE A 110 -11.08 15.39 9.60
CA ILE A 110 -11.41 13.96 9.72
C ILE A 110 -12.17 13.63 11.01
N SER A 111 -12.35 14.62 11.91
CA SER A 111 -13.00 14.40 13.19
C SER A 111 -14.47 14.02 13.02
N GLY A 112 -14.88 12.96 13.67
CA GLY A 112 -16.23 12.40 13.57
C GLY A 112 -16.55 11.68 12.27
N LYS A 113 -15.62 11.64 11.29
CA LYS A 113 -15.81 10.97 10.00
C LYS A 113 -15.33 9.52 10.01
N THR A 114 -15.79 8.76 9.04
CA THR A 114 -15.23 7.45 8.71
C THR A 114 -14.05 7.64 7.75
N VAL A 115 -12.85 7.29 8.20
CA VAL A 115 -11.63 7.30 7.38
C VAL A 115 -11.43 5.92 6.80
N VAL A 116 -11.30 5.80 5.48
CA VAL A 116 -10.79 4.58 4.83
C VAL A 116 -9.31 4.79 4.51
N LEU A 117 -8.44 4.13 5.28
CA LEU A 117 -7.01 4.03 4.95
C LEU A 117 -6.83 3.10 3.77
N VAL A 118 -6.09 3.55 2.76
CA VAL A 118 -5.87 2.81 1.52
C VAL A 118 -4.40 2.52 1.33
N ASP A 119 -4.07 1.24 1.13
CA ASP A 119 -2.71 0.79 0.79
C ASP A 119 -2.76 -0.24 -0.35
N ASP A 120 -1.63 -0.48 -1.01
CA ASP A 120 -1.53 -1.44 -2.11
C ASP A 120 -1.39 -2.88 -1.60
N VAL A 121 -0.46 -3.16 -0.70
CA VAL A 121 -0.19 -4.51 -0.20
C VAL A 121 -0.05 -4.53 1.32
N ILE A 122 -0.84 -5.35 1.98
CA ILE A 122 -0.60 -5.64 3.39
C ILE A 122 0.20 -6.95 3.55
N TYR A 123 1.23 -6.88 4.38
CA TYR A 123 2.10 -8.00 4.76
C TYR A 123 2.10 -8.16 6.28
N LYS A 124 3.11 -7.69 6.97
CA LYS A 124 3.28 -7.81 8.43
C LYS A 124 2.33 -6.92 9.24
N GLY A 125 1.82 -5.84 8.64
CA GLY A 125 0.95 -4.84 9.27
C GLY A 125 1.67 -3.62 9.84
N ARG A 126 3.02 -3.55 9.78
CA ARG A 126 3.80 -2.44 10.35
C ARG A 126 3.51 -1.11 9.69
N THR A 127 3.37 -1.07 8.36
CA THR A 127 2.92 0.10 7.58
C THR A 127 1.59 0.64 8.11
N ILE A 128 0.63 -0.25 8.31
CA ILE A 128 -0.70 0.14 8.77
C ILE A 128 -0.68 0.64 10.22
N ARG A 129 0.10 0.02 11.11
CA ARG A 129 0.28 0.54 12.47
C ARG A 129 0.83 1.96 12.46
N ALA A 130 1.86 2.22 11.65
CA ALA A 130 2.43 3.56 11.48
C ALA A 130 1.38 4.55 10.95
N ALA A 131 0.56 4.15 9.98
CA ALA A 131 -0.50 4.98 9.43
C ALA A 131 -1.60 5.29 10.45
N LEU A 132 -1.99 4.33 11.29
CA LEU A 132 -2.96 4.55 12.38
C LEU A 132 -2.45 5.60 13.38
N ASN A 133 -1.17 5.55 13.75
CA ASN A 133 -0.56 6.55 14.61
C ASN A 133 -0.56 7.93 13.93
N ALA A 134 -0.11 8.00 12.67
CA ALA A 134 -0.03 9.23 11.92
C ALA A 134 -1.42 9.91 11.74
N VAL A 135 -2.45 9.15 11.38
CA VAL A 135 -3.83 9.68 11.21
C VAL A 135 -4.34 10.33 12.49
N SER A 136 -4.00 9.77 13.67
CA SER A 136 -4.46 10.28 14.97
C SER A 136 -3.98 11.70 15.28
N GLU A 137 -2.95 12.20 14.59
CA GLU A 137 -2.45 13.57 14.74
C GLU A 137 -3.30 14.60 13.96
N TYR A 138 -4.10 14.15 12.98
CA TYR A 138 -4.91 15.01 12.11
C TYR A 138 -6.35 15.15 12.57
N GLY A 139 -6.77 14.49 13.63
CA GLY A 139 -8.10 14.57 14.18
C GLY A 139 -8.56 13.28 14.86
N ARG A 140 -9.83 13.24 15.27
CA ARG A 140 -10.44 12.11 15.95
C ARG A 140 -11.55 11.50 15.11
N PRO A 141 -11.24 10.61 14.15
CA PRO A 141 -12.26 9.97 13.33
C PRO A 141 -13.22 9.13 14.18
N GLN A 142 -14.46 9.00 13.75
CA GLN A 142 -15.44 8.09 14.35
C GLN A 142 -15.03 6.62 14.15
N ALA A 143 -14.48 6.32 12.98
CA ALA A 143 -13.98 5.00 12.64
C ALA A 143 -12.83 5.10 11.64
N ILE A 144 -11.89 4.17 11.74
CA ILE A 144 -10.86 3.94 10.72
C ILE A 144 -11.07 2.54 10.15
N ARG A 145 -11.21 2.43 8.85
CA ARG A 145 -11.31 1.18 8.10
C ARG A 145 -10.12 1.03 7.20
N LEU A 146 -9.72 -0.20 6.94
CA LEU A 146 -8.55 -0.50 6.12
C LEU A 146 -8.97 -1.14 4.80
N LEU A 147 -8.52 -0.55 3.69
CA LEU A 147 -8.65 -1.11 2.35
C LEU A 147 -7.26 -1.42 1.79
N VAL A 148 -7.08 -2.63 1.28
CA VAL A 148 -5.86 -3.03 0.57
C VAL A 148 -6.21 -3.68 -0.76
N LEU A 149 -5.37 -3.45 -1.76
CA LEU A 149 -5.53 -4.13 -3.04
C LEU A 149 -5.17 -5.61 -2.92
N VAL A 150 -4.05 -5.91 -2.23
CA VAL A 150 -3.61 -7.30 -2.03
C VAL A 150 -3.31 -7.56 -0.56
N ASP A 151 -3.86 -8.65 -0.06
CA ASP A 151 -3.51 -9.24 1.22
C ASP A 151 -2.66 -10.50 0.99
N ARG A 152 -1.36 -10.45 1.35
CA ARG A 152 -0.44 -11.56 1.16
C ARG A 152 -0.22 -12.46 2.37
N GLY A 153 -0.94 -12.21 3.47
CA GLY A 153 -0.78 -12.96 4.71
C GLY A 153 0.43 -12.51 5.56
N HIS A 154 0.96 -13.41 6.37
CA HIS A 154 2.15 -13.26 7.23
C HIS A 154 2.09 -12.11 8.24
N ARG A 155 0.93 -11.92 8.89
CA ARG A 155 0.78 -10.87 9.90
C ARG A 155 1.67 -11.08 11.11
N GLU A 156 2.34 -10.02 11.55
CA GLU A 156 3.01 -9.92 12.86
C GLU A 156 2.17 -9.11 13.87
N LEU A 157 1.15 -8.39 13.39
CA LEU A 157 0.25 -7.58 14.19
C LEU A 157 -1.20 -8.02 13.96
N PRO A 158 -2.11 -7.87 14.95
CA PRO A 158 -3.51 -8.28 14.84
C PRO A 158 -4.33 -7.27 14.00
N ILE A 159 -3.88 -7.00 12.78
CA ILE A 159 -4.49 -6.05 11.86
C ILE A 159 -5.07 -6.83 10.67
N ARG A 160 -6.36 -6.62 10.40
CA ARG A 160 -7.06 -7.20 9.25
C ARG A 160 -7.71 -6.08 8.43
N PRO A 161 -7.63 -6.15 7.08
CA PRO A 161 -8.36 -5.23 6.24
C PRO A 161 -9.88 -5.43 6.35
N ASP A 162 -10.62 -4.33 6.29
CA ASP A 162 -12.08 -4.35 6.10
C ASP A 162 -12.46 -4.67 4.67
N PHE A 163 -11.62 -4.24 3.72
CA PHE A 163 -11.82 -4.43 2.29
C PHE A 163 -10.54 -4.97 1.67
N THR A 164 -10.66 -6.06 0.93
CA THR A 164 -9.52 -6.72 0.27
C THR A 164 -9.82 -6.97 -1.20
N GLY A 165 -8.97 -6.46 -2.06
CA GLY A 165 -9.06 -6.69 -3.50
C GLY A 165 -8.81 -8.16 -3.84
N LYS A 166 -7.67 -8.68 -3.45
CA LYS A 166 -7.29 -10.09 -3.66
C LYS A 166 -6.54 -10.62 -2.45
N GLN A 167 -6.96 -11.78 -1.96
CA GLN A 167 -6.15 -12.57 -1.04
C GLN A 167 -5.17 -13.40 -1.85
N LEU A 168 -3.88 -13.30 -1.54
CA LEU A 168 -2.81 -13.99 -2.22
C LEU A 168 -1.83 -14.57 -1.18
N PRO A 169 -2.11 -15.74 -0.61
CA PRO A 169 -1.14 -16.40 0.27
C PRO A 169 0.16 -16.64 -0.48
N THR A 170 1.27 -16.18 0.10
CA THR A 170 2.60 -16.26 -0.52
C THR A 170 3.56 -16.98 0.41
N ALA A 171 4.71 -17.44 -0.11
CA ALA A 171 5.85 -17.80 0.74
C ALA A 171 6.54 -16.53 1.29
N ALA A 172 7.36 -16.67 2.34
CA ALA A 172 8.00 -15.53 3.00
C ALA A 172 8.96 -14.79 2.06
N GLU A 173 9.67 -15.52 1.18
CA GLU A 173 10.67 -15.04 0.22
C GLU A 173 10.03 -14.45 -1.06
N GLU A 174 8.77 -14.76 -1.34
CA GLU A 174 8.05 -14.23 -2.50
C GLU A 174 7.73 -12.76 -2.28
N GLN A 175 7.67 -11.98 -3.36
CA GLN A 175 7.32 -10.56 -3.30
C GLN A 175 6.11 -10.27 -4.18
N VAL A 176 5.17 -9.49 -3.65
CA VAL A 176 4.06 -8.95 -4.42
C VAL A 176 4.42 -7.53 -4.84
N LYS A 177 4.30 -7.23 -6.13
CA LYS A 177 4.47 -5.88 -6.68
C LYS A 177 3.18 -5.41 -7.34
N VAL A 178 2.74 -4.24 -6.93
CA VAL A 178 1.62 -3.53 -7.55
C VAL A 178 2.21 -2.44 -8.44
N TYR A 179 1.69 -2.31 -9.65
CA TYR A 179 2.01 -1.25 -10.59
C TYR A 179 0.73 -0.49 -10.89
N LEU A 180 0.80 0.84 -10.87
CA LEU A 180 -0.30 1.74 -11.18
C LEU A 180 0.14 2.72 -12.25
N GLN A 181 -0.77 2.99 -13.22
CA GLN A 181 -0.48 3.76 -14.42
C GLN A 181 0.16 5.12 -14.15
N ASP A 182 -0.31 5.83 -13.12
CA ASP A 182 0.17 7.18 -12.77
C ASP A 182 1.52 7.21 -12.06
N VAL A 183 1.97 6.08 -11.50
CA VAL A 183 3.25 5.95 -10.77
C VAL A 183 4.27 5.16 -11.58
N ASP A 184 3.82 4.07 -12.21
CA ASP A 184 4.70 3.05 -12.80
C ASP A 184 4.57 2.96 -14.33
N GLY A 185 3.67 3.76 -14.95
CA GLY A 185 3.42 3.77 -16.39
C GLY A 185 2.63 2.55 -16.91
N ARG A 186 2.16 1.68 -16.01
CA ARG A 186 1.32 0.51 -16.33
C ARG A 186 0.49 0.09 -15.13
N ASP A 187 -0.58 -0.65 -15.39
CA ASP A 187 -1.41 -1.29 -14.36
C ASP A 187 -1.16 -2.79 -14.36
N ALA A 188 -0.70 -3.35 -13.23
CA ALA A 188 -0.56 -4.80 -13.03
C ALA A 188 -0.36 -5.14 -11.54
N VAL A 189 -0.63 -6.38 -11.17
CA VAL A 189 -0.14 -7.00 -9.93
C VAL A 189 0.66 -8.23 -10.28
N GLU A 190 1.89 -8.31 -9.78
CA GLU A 190 2.81 -9.41 -10.05
C GLU A 190 3.29 -10.08 -8.77
N LEU A 191 3.45 -11.38 -8.83
CA LEU A 191 4.15 -12.19 -7.83
C LEU A 191 5.54 -12.55 -8.37
N ILE A 192 6.57 -12.20 -7.61
CA ILE A 192 7.96 -12.54 -7.91
C ILE A 192 8.37 -13.69 -7.00
N LYS A 193 8.66 -14.84 -7.61
CA LYS A 193 9.14 -16.04 -6.94
C LYS A 193 10.65 -16.21 -7.14
N VAL A 194 11.34 -16.58 -6.08
CA VAL A 194 12.72 -17.06 -6.18
C VAL A 194 12.67 -18.53 -6.60
N VAL A 195 13.28 -18.86 -7.73
CA VAL A 195 13.37 -20.25 -8.18
C VAL A 195 14.60 -20.88 -7.51
N SER A 196 14.34 -21.79 -6.58
CA SER A 196 15.42 -22.65 -6.03
C SER A 196 15.85 -23.62 -7.12
N SER A 197 17.14 -23.63 -7.39
CA SER A 197 17.78 -24.60 -8.31
C SER A 197 17.78 -25.97 -7.69
#